data_719b1e0a976a06747ec8445ca320ee05
#
_entry.id   719b1e0a976a06747ec8445ca320ee05
#
_cell.length_a   1.000
_cell.length_b   1.000
_cell.length_c   1.000
_cell.angle_alpha   90.00
_cell.angle_beta   90.00
_cell.angle_gamma   90.00
#
_symmetry.space_group_name_H-M   'P 1'
#
loop_
_entity.id
_entity.type
_entity.pdbx_description
1 polymer ?
#
loop_
_entity_poly.entity_id
_entity_poly.type
_entity_poly.pdbx_seq_one_letter_code
_entity_poly.pdbx_strand_id
1 'polypeptide(L)'
;MSLPSSTIRPVTRRGFLGLAALGAASIGLSACATVGTGPAYVEPRPPEGPDASYGSYVTMYGPVYDGGFEIPAVPIERIDPQFLRQVVSDPTGEPAGTIIVDTSQHFLYLVLGNGQAMRYGVGLGRQGFEWAGRANVQWKQKWPKWTPPKEMIARQPELAQYSEENGGMPPGLDNPLGARALYIFQNGEDTLYRLHGSPEWNSIGRSVSSGCVRLMNQDIIDLYDRVPGRAPILVTSGIGMS
;
A
#
# COMPACT_ATOMS: atom_id res chain seq x y z
N MET A 1 65.27 3.74 -11.06
CA MET A 1 64.89 4.99 -11.70
C MET A 1 63.90 5.69 -10.78
N SER A 2 64.26 6.88 -10.31
CA SER A 2 63.81 7.57 -9.12
C SER A 2 62.41 8.21 -9.23
N LEU A 3 61.66 8.15 -8.14
CA LEU A 3 60.47 8.97 -7.85
C LEU A 3 60.86 10.43 -7.54
N PRO A 4 60.05 11.41 -7.75
CA PRO A 4 60.09 12.63 -6.98
C PRO A 4 58.86 12.79 -6.06
N SER A 5 59.20 13.04 -4.81
CA SER A 5 58.33 13.54 -3.73
C SER A 5 57.81 14.92 -4.04
N SER A 6 56.58 15.19 -3.73
CA SER A 6 55.97 16.53 -3.71
C SER A 6 55.52 16.90 -2.29
N THR A 7 56.05 18.02 -1.85
CA THR A 7 56.07 18.56 -0.52
C THR A 7 54.77 19.34 -0.21
N ILE A 8 54.19 19.08 0.95
CA ILE A 8 53.06 19.81 1.54
C ILE A 8 53.63 21.07 2.24
N ARG A 9 53.02 22.23 1.99
CA ARG A 9 53.26 23.48 2.76
C ARG A 9 52.02 23.87 3.54
N PRO A 10 52.15 24.25 4.80
CA PRO A 10 51.04 24.77 5.60
C PRO A 10 50.87 26.27 5.39
N VAL A 11 49.63 26.77 5.36
CA VAL A 11 49.32 28.21 5.38
C VAL A 11 48.73 28.58 6.74
N THR A 12 49.39 29.55 7.36
CA THR A 12 49.16 30.09 8.66
C THR A 12 48.00 31.12 8.71
N ARG A 13 47.33 31.15 9.87
CA ARG A 13 46.35 32.17 10.32
C ARG A 13 47.03 33.53 10.53
N ARG A 14 46.29 34.60 10.21
CA ARG A 14 46.23 35.97 10.77
C ARG A 14 45.44 36.80 9.76
N GLY A 15 44.28 37.37 10.02
CA GLY A 15 43.91 38.30 11.06
C GLY A 15 43.75 39.67 10.40
N PHE A 16 42.49 40.14 10.26
CA PHE A 16 42.25 41.59 10.18
C PHE A 16 40.83 41.92 10.67
N LEU A 17 40.81 42.70 11.75
CA LEU A 17 39.66 43.45 12.24
C LEU A 17 39.54 44.74 11.41
N GLY A 18 38.33 45.13 11.04
CA GLY A 18 38.05 46.43 10.44
C GLY A 18 36.59 46.80 10.55
N LEU A 19 36.31 47.69 11.44
CA LEU A 19 35.04 48.32 11.79
C LEU A 19 34.70 49.41 10.76
N ALA A 20 33.45 49.46 10.22
CA ALA A 20 32.80 50.73 9.88
C ALA A 20 31.30 50.53 9.61
N ALA A 21 30.45 51.18 10.37
CA ALA A 21 29.03 51.37 10.14
C ALA A 21 28.79 52.44 9.08
N LEU A 22 27.76 52.26 8.26
CA LEU A 22 26.94 53.34 7.68
C LEU A 22 25.71 52.74 6.99
N GLY A 23 24.54 53.25 7.31
CA GLY A 23 23.25 52.79 6.86
C GLY A 23 22.92 53.20 5.40
N ALA A 24 22.08 52.41 4.82
CA ALA A 24 21.27 52.82 3.63
C ALA A 24 19.94 52.07 3.67
N ALA A 25 18.88 52.83 3.64
CA ALA A 25 17.50 52.38 3.52
C ALA A 25 17.30 51.68 2.16
N SER A 26 16.81 50.41 2.19
CA SER A 26 16.38 49.71 1.01
C SER A 26 14.86 49.55 1.03
N ILE A 27 14.26 50.21 0.05
CA ILE A 27 12.88 50.19 -0.34
C ILE A 27 12.47 48.76 -0.66
N GLY A 28 11.47 48.26 0.08
CA GLY A 28 10.89 46.94 -0.17
C GLY A 28 10.09 46.88 -1.48
N LEU A 29 10.54 46.08 -2.43
CA LEU A 29 9.74 45.60 -3.53
C LEU A 29 8.96 44.38 -3.05
N SER A 30 7.67 44.59 -2.71
CA SER A 30 6.72 43.51 -2.53
C SER A 30 6.49 42.79 -3.85
N ALA A 31 7.17 41.69 -4.11
CA ALA A 31 6.79 40.77 -5.15
C ALA A 31 5.54 40.01 -4.69
N CYS A 32 4.36 40.36 -5.22
CA CYS A 32 3.17 39.54 -5.14
C CYS A 32 3.40 38.22 -5.87
N ALA A 33 3.82 37.18 -5.15
CA ALA A 33 3.75 35.83 -5.63
C ALA A 33 2.26 35.43 -5.59
N THR A 34 1.60 35.39 -6.73
CA THR A 34 0.30 34.74 -6.91
C THR A 34 0.50 33.24 -6.68
N VAL A 35 0.24 32.78 -5.47
CA VAL A 35 0.11 31.35 -5.17
C VAL A 35 -1.14 30.87 -5.90
N GLY A 36 -0.95 30.10 -6.95
CA GLY A 36 -2.03 29.41 -7.65
C GLY A 36 -2.76 28.50 -6.64
N THR A 37 -4.02 28.81 -6.37
CA THR A 37 -4.92 27.94 -5.60
C THR A 37 -5.33 26.74 -6.43
N GLY A 38 -4.44 25.77 -6.56
CA GLY A 38 -4.86 24.40 -6.85
C GLY A 38 -5.59 23.85 -5.61
N PRO A 39 -6.53 22.92 -5.76
CA PRO A 39 -7.18 22.32 -4.60
C PRO A 39 -6.10 21.77 -3.67
N ALA A 40 -6.04 22.31 -2.45
CA ALA A 40 -5.12 21.85 -1.43
C ALA A 40 -5.42 20.37 -1.18
N TYR A 41 -4.44 19.51 -1.41
CA TYR A 41 -4.49 18.13 -0.94
C TYR A 41 -4.57 18.20 0.60
N VAL A 42 -5.74 17.90 1.14
CA VAL A 42 -5.93 17.78 2.58
C VAL A 42 -5.40 16.41 2.96
N GLU A 43 -4.21 16.40 3.53
CA GLU A 43 -3.62 15.20 4.11
C GLU A 43 -4.57 14.68 5.20
N PRO A 44 -5.00 13.40 5.15
CA PRO A 44 -5.86 12.84 6.19
C PRO A 44 -5.11 12.87 7.52
N ARG A 45 -5.61 13.68 8.49
CA ARG A 45 -5.05 13.71 9.83
C ARG A 45 -5.26 12.34 10.49
N PRO A 46 -4.22 11.73 11.10
CA PRO A 46 -4.39 10.52 11.89
C PRO A 46 -5.43 10.75 12.99
N PRO A 47 -6.28 9.77 13.32
CA PRO A 47 -7.24 9.90 14.42
C PRO A 47 -6.50 10.08 15.75
N GLU A 48 -6.81 11.18 16.44
CA GLU A 48 -6.24 11.49 17.76
C GLU A 48 -7.08 10.82 18.87
N GLY A 49 -6.55 9.74 19.48
CA GLY A 49 -7.09 9.10 20.69
C GLY A 49 -8.00 7.89 20.45
N PRO A 50 -8.11 6.98 21.45
CA PRO A 50 -8.82 5.71 21.32
C PRO A 50 -10.33 5.82 21.06
N ASP A 51 -10.99 6.85 21.57
CA ASP A 51 -12.45 7.02 21.37
C ASP A 51 -12.81 7.68 20.01
N ALA A 52 -11.92 8.54 19.49
CA ALA A 52 -12.09 9.13 18.16
C ALA A 52 -11.86 8.08 17.05
N SER A 53 -11.10 7.02 17.32
CA SER A 53 -10.79 5.97 16.36
C SER A 53 -12.00 5.08 16.03
N TYR A 54 -12.82 4.72 17.03
CA TYR A 54 -13.93 3.79 16.80
C TYR A 54 -15.01 4.39 15.88
N GLY A 55 -15.42 5.63 16.11
CA GLY A 55 -16.37 6.34 15.23
C GLY A 55 -15.83 6.49 13.80
N SER A 56 -14.54 6.73 13.66
CA SER A 56 -13.84 6.76 12.37
C SER A 56 -13.88 5.39 11.66
N TYR A 57 -13.66 4.29 12.37
CA TYR A 57 -13.74 2.95 11.80
C TYR A 57 -15.17 2.55 11.41
N VAL A 58 -16.19 2.92 12.18
CA VAL A 58 -17.59 2.68 11.79
C VAL A 58 -17.90 3.33 10.44
N THR A 59 -17.43 4.56 10.22
CA THR A 59 -17.59 5.25 8.93
C THR A 59 -16.75 4.60 7.83
N MET A 60 -15.49 4.27 8.12
CA MET A 60 -14.52 3.71 7.17
C MET A 60 -14.93 2.33 6.64
N TYR A 61 -15.55 1.52 7.49
CA TYR A 61 -15.99 0.16 7.19
C TYR A 61 -17.51 0.03 7.07
N GLY A 62 -18.22 1.16 6.99
CA GLY A 62 -19.65 1.21 6.70
C GLY A 62 -20.00 0.64 5.32
N PRO A 63 -21.29 0.58 4.97
CA PRO A 63 -21.71 0.13 3.65
C PRO A 63 -21.22 1.11 2.58
N VAL A 64 -20.79 0.56 1.43
CA VAL A 64 -20.26 1.35 0.29
C VAL A 64 -21.00 0.96 -0.97
N TYR A 65 -21.56 1.94 -1.68
CA TYR A 65 -22.09 1.74 -3.02
C TYR A 65 -21.00 2.00 -4.05
N ASP A 66 -20.60 0.96 -4.81
CA ASP A 66 -19.52 1.05 -5.78
C ASP A 66 -19.78 0.13 -6.98
N GLY A 67 -19.61 0.65 -8.20
CA GLY A 67 -19.73 -0.11 -9.43
C GLY A 67 -21.08 -0.80 -9.66
N GLY A 68 -22.16 -0.29 -9.06
CA GLY A 68 -23.49 -0.88 -9.15
C GLY A 68 -23.81 -1.91 -8.04
N PHE A 69 -22.90 -2.12 -7.10
CA PHE A 69 -23.06 -3.06 -5.99
C PHE A 69 -23.07 -2.33 -4.65
N GLU A 70 -23.92 -2.75 -3.73
CA GLU A 70 -23.95 -2.29 -2.35
C GLU A 70 -23.11 -3.24 -1.48
N ILE A 71 -21.86 -2.86 -1.23
CA ILE A 71 -20.94 -3.62 -0.36
C ILE A 71 -21.43 -3.44 1.08
N PRO A 72 -21.73 -4.52 1.82
CA PRO A 72 -22.20 -4.41 3.19
C PRO A 72 -21.13 -3.87 4.14
N ALA A 73 -21.57 -3.29 5.26
CA ALA A 73 -20.68 -2.90 6.34
C ALA A 73 -19.91 -4.11 6.88
N VAL A 74 -18.66 -3.89 7.27
CA VAL A 74 -17.85 -4.89 7.98
C VAL A 74 -18.19 -4.83 9.47
N PRO A 75 -18.47 -5.97 10.14
CA PRO A 75 -18.71 -6.00 11.58
C PRO A 75 -17.39 -5.84 12.34
N ILE A 76 -16.92 -4.58 12.46
CA ILE A 76 -15.58 -4.26 13.01
C ILE A 76 -15.39 -4.70 14.45
N GLU A 77 -16.47 -4.83 15.23
CA GLU A 77 -16.47 -5.35 16.60
C GLU A 77 -16.04 -6.83 16.68
N ARG A 78 -16.03 -7.53 15.54
CA ARG A 78 -15.63 -8.94 15.42
C ARG A 78 -14.23 -9.12 14.84
N ILE A 79 -13.55 -8.02 14.54
CA ILE A 79 -12.19 -8.00 13.97
C ILE A 79 -11.25 -7.46 15.04
N ASP A 80 -10.09 -8.11 15.20
CA ASP A 80 -9.03 -7.57 16.05
C ASP A 80 -8.62 -6.18 15.50
N PRO A 81 -8.68 -5.11 16.33
CA PRO A 81 -8.40 -3.75 15.91
C PRO A 81 -7.05 -3.54 15.21
N GLN A 82 -6.06 -4.40 15.46
CA GLN A 82 -4.78 -4.33 14.76
C GLN A 82 -4.90 -4.54 13.26
N PHE A 83 -5.92 -5.27 12.78
CA PHE A 83 -6.15 -5.54 11.36
C PHE A 83 -7.02 -4.48 10.66
N LEU A 84 -7.54 -3.51 11.39
CA LEU A 84 -8.22 -2.38 10.79
C LEU A 84 -7.19 -1.44 10.17
N ARG A 85 -7.54 -0.81 9.03
CA ARG A 85 -6.67 0.12 8.30
C ARG A 85 -6.28 1.31 9.17
N GLN A 86 -4.98 1.58 9.25
CA GLN A 86 -4.45 2.69 10.04
C GLN A 86 -3.11 3.18 9.50
N VAL A 87 -2.83 4.47 9.71
CA VAL A 87 -1.50 5.02 9.48
C VAL A 87 -0.60 4.62 10.65
N VAL A 88 0.58 4.12 10.33
CA VAL A 88 1.60 3.70 11.31
C VAL A 88 2.96 4.30 10.93
N SER A 89 3.92 4.31 11.87
CA SER A 89 5.32 4.53 11.50
C SER A 89 5.74 3.45 10.51
N ASP A 90 6.45 3.82 9.45
CA ASP A 90 6.92 2.87 8.45
C ASP A 90 7.97 1.92 9.05
N PRO A 91 7.69 0.62 9.18
CA PRO A 91 8.64 -0.35 9.69
C PRO A 91 9.58 -0.91 8.61
N THR A 92 9.40 -0.49 7.35
CA THR A 92 10.00 -1.18 6.19
C THR A 92 11.23 -0.49 5.65
N GLY A 93 11.31 0.85 5.74
CA GLY A 93 12.37 1.65 5.14
C GLY A 93 12.38 1.66 3.61
N GLU A 94 11.35 1.14 2.96
CA GLU A 94 11.22 1.12 1.50
C GLU A 94 10.80 2.49 0.96
N PRO A 95 11.08 2.80 -0.32
CA PRO A 95 10.66 4.04 -0.94
C PRO A 95 9.14 4.24 -0.93
N ALA A 96 8.69 5.51 -0.84
CA ALA A 96 7.27 5.86 -0.94
C ALA A 96 6.60 5.29 -2.21
N GLY A 97 5.37 4.80 -2.06
CA GLY A 97 4.62 4.11 -3.11
C GLY A 97 4.91 2.62 -3.23
N THR A 98 5.88 2.07 -2.47
CA THR A 98 6.11 0.63 -2.41
C THR A 98 5.03 -0.05 -1.57
N ILE A 99 4.56 -1.20 -2.06
CA ILE A 99 3.66 -2.08 -1.32
C ILE A 99 4.51 -3.19 -0.68
N ILE A 100 4.33 -3.45 0.60
CA ILE A 100 4.99 -4.56 1.29
C ILE A 100 3.93 -5.49 1.88
N VAL A 101 4.04 -6.78 1.62
CA VAL A 101 3.21 -7.82 2.24
C VAL A 101 4.08 -8.58 3.24
N ASP A 102 3.80 -8.39 4.53
CA ASP A 102 4.37 -9.21 5.60
C ASP A 102 3.48 -10.42 5.85
N THR A 103 3.92 -11.56 5.35
CA THR A 103 3.14 -12.80 5.44
C THR A 103 3.16 -13.41 6.84
N SER A 104 4.13 -13.08 7.68
CA SER A 104 4.24 -13.58 9.04
C SER A 104 3.24 -12.93 9.99
N GLN A 105 2.95 -11.64 9.77
CA GLN A 105 2.08 -10.86 10.64
C GLN A 105 0.70 -10.58 10.04
N HIS A 106 0.44 -11.02 8.81
CA HIS A 106 -0.82 -10.78 8.08
C HIS A 106 -1.10 -9.28 7.88
N PHE A 107 -0.07 -8.52 7.50
CA PHE A 107 -0.19 -7.11 7.17
C PHE A 107 0.26 -6.81 5.74
N LEU A 108 -0.38 -5.82 5.16
CA LEU A 108 0.09 -5.12 3.98
C LEU A 108 0.37 -3.67 4.35
N TYR A 109 1.53 -3.16 3.92
CA TYR A 109 1.92 -1.76 4.08
C TYR A 109 2.00 -1.09 2.71
N LEU A 110 1.44 0.10 2.59
CA LEU A 110 1.72 1.04 1.51
C LEU A 110 2.56 2.17 2.10
N VAL A 111 3.80 2.30 1.68
CA VAL A 111 4.70 3.37 2.16
C VAL A 111 4.21 4.72 1.64
N LEU A 112 3.91 5.64 2.57
CA LEU A 112 3.39 6.97 2.23
C LEU A 112 4.50 8.02 2.05
N GLY A 113 5.69 7.77 2.59
CA GLY A 113 6.76 8.75 2.77
C GLY A 113 6.72 9.37 4.18
N ASN A 114 7.68 10.28 4.45
CA ASN A 114 7.81 10.95 5.75
C ASN A 114 7.88 9.98 6.96
N GLY A 115 8.38 8.77 6.76
CA GLY A 115 8.46 7.74 7.80
C GLY A 115 7.12 7.13 8.19
N GLN A 116 6.10 7.22 7.33
CA GLN A 116 4.76 6.67 7.55
C GLN A 116 4.38 5.64 6.50
N ALA A 117 3.53 4.69 6.90
CA ALA A 117 2.89 3.73 6.01
C ALA A 117 1.41 3.58 6.37
N MET A 118 0.58 3.34 5.35
CA MET A 118 -0.78 2.84 5.55
C MET A 118 -0.71 1.33 5.73
N ARG A 119 -1.16 0.83 6.87
CA ARG A 119 -1.21 -0.61 7.18
C ARG A 119 -2.63 -1.13 7.02
N TYR A 120 -2.76 -2.27 6.36
CA TYR A 120 -4.00 -3.03 6.16
C TYR A 120 -3.83 -4.42 6.73
N GLY A 121 -4.87 -4.96 7.36
CA GLY A 121 -4.93 -6.38 7.70
C GLY A 121 -5.21 -7.23 6.46
N VAL A 122 -4.56 -8.36 6.33
CA VAL A 122 -4.74 -9.26 5.19
C VAL A 122 -5.02 -10.71 5.60
N GLY A 123 -5.76 -11.42 4.75
CA GLY A 123 -5.86 -12.87 4.78
C GLY A 123 -4.92 -13.48 3.73
N LEU A 124 -4.31 -14.62 4.04
CA LEU A 124 -3.30 -15.26 3.21
C LEU A 124 -3.71 -16.69 2.83
N GLY A 125 -2.98 -17.31 1.89
CA GLY A 125 -3.11 -18.71 1.53
C GLY A 125 -2.66 -19.66 2.65
N ARG A 126 -3.25 -20.87 2.71
CA ARG A 126 -2.95 -21.89 3.75
C ARG A 126 -1.51 -22.39 3.74
N GLN A 127 -0.89 -22.40 2.58
CA GLN A 127 0.50 -22.85 2.39
C GLN A 127 1.52 -21.73 2.56
N GLY A 128 1.09 -20.59 3.16
CA GLY A 128 1.85 -19.37 3.08
C GLY A 128 1.82 -18.80 1.66
N PHE A 129 2.46 -17.68 1.47
CA PHE A 129 2.69 -17.17 0.12
C PHE A 129 3.90 -17.98 -0.40
N GLU A 130 3.70 -18.95 -1.31
CA GLU A 130 4.79 -19.78 -1.85
C GLU A 130 5.81 -18.93 -2.63
N TRP A 131 5.47 -17.70 -2.91
CA TRP A 131 6.30 -16.73 -3.58
C TRP A 131 6.66 -15.59 -2.64
N ALA A 132 7.93 -15.28 -2.54
CA ALA A 132 8.48 -14.14 -1.83
C ALA A 132 9.48 -13.41 -2.72
N GLY A 133 9.71 -12.14 -2.45
CA GLY A 133 10.65 -11.32 -3.20
C GLY A 133 10.03 -10.06 -3.79
N ARG A 134 10.76 -9.44 -4.74
CA ARG A 134 10.37 -8.20 -5.40
C ARG A 134 9.67 -8.45 -6.73
N ALA A 135 8.61 -7.70 -6.97
CA ALA A 135 7.82 -7.72 -8.20
C ALA A 135 7.17 -6.35 -8.43
N ASN A 136 6.22 -6.31 -9.35
CA ASN A 136 5.45 -5.10 -9.62
C ASN A 136 3.96 -5.40 -9.73
N VAL A 137 3.13 -4.55 -9.16
CA VAL A 137 1.75 -4.41 -9.61
C VAL A 137 1.83 -3.85 -11.03
N GLN A 138 1.34 -4.59 -12.01
CA GLN A 138 1.44 -4.22 -13.42
C GLN A 138 0.18 -3.54 -13.94
N TRP A 139 -0.97 -4.02 -13.51
CA TRP A 139 -2.27 -3.44 -13.80
C TRP A 139 -3.26 -3.75 -12.69
N LYS A 140 -4.43 -3.14 -12.76
CA LYS A 140 -5.45 -3.26 -11.73
C LYS A 140 -6.85 -3.15 -12.33
N GLN A 141 -7.83 -3.83 -11.74
CA GLN A 141 -9.18 -3.91 -12.25
C GLN A 141 -10.23 -3.68 -11.16
N LYS A 142 -11.26 -2.93 -11.51
CA LYS A 142 -12.48 -2.79 -10.74
C LYS A 142 -13.42 -3.92 -11.09
N TRP A 143 -14.03 -4.53 -10.09
CA TRP A 143 -15.03 -5.59 -10.24
C TRP A 143 -14.61 -6.66 -11.25
N PRO A 144 -13.51 -7.38 -10.97
CA PRO A 144 -12.96 -8.35 -11.90
C PRO A 144 -13.87 -9.56 -12.05
N LYS A 145 -13.83 -10.22 -13.21
CA LYS A 145 -14.29 -11.60 -13.34
C LYS A 145 -13.31 -12.51 -12.60
N TRP A 146 -13.83 -13.58 -12.03
CA TRP A 146 -13.01 -14.61 -11.42
C TRP A 146 -13.10 -15.92 -12.19
N THR A 147 -11.96 -16.53 -12.47
CA THR A 147 -11.85 -17.85 -13.09
C THR A 147 -11.11 -18.76 -12.11
N PRO A 148 -11.73 -19.84 -11.60
CA PRO A 148 -11.06 -20.77 -10.72
C PRO A 148 -9.91 -21.49 -11.43
N PRO A 149 -8.75 -21.68 -10.77
CA PRO A 149 -7.70 -22.54 -11.28
C PRO A 149 -8.20 -23.98 -11.52
N LYS A 150 -7.62 -24.68 -12.49
CA LYS A 150 -8.01 -26.08 -12.82
C LYS A 150 -7.90 -27.01 -11.62
N GLU A 151 -6.86 -26.84 -10.81
CA GLU A 151 -6.65 -27.62 -9.59
C GLU A 151 -7.74 -27.36 -8.54
N MET A 152 -8.32 -26.17 -8.53
CA MET A 152 -9.45 -25.82 -7.65
C MET A 152 -10.71 -26.51 -8.15
N ILE A 153 -10.98 -26.48 -9.45
CA ILE A 153 -12.12 -27.20 -10.06
C ILE A 153 -12.01 -28.71 -9.79
N ALA A 154 -10.81 -29.29 -9.87
CA ALA A 154 -10.60 -30.71 -9.58
C ALA A 154 -10.96 -31.07 -8.12
N ARG A 155 -10.76 -30.15 -7.16
CA ARG A 155 -11.14 -30.36 -5.76
C ARG A 155 -12.58 -29.97 -5.44
N GLN A 156 -13.16 -29.08 -6.24
CA GLN A 156 -14.51 -28.51 -6.08
C GLN A 156 -15.20 -28.49 -7.45
N PRO A 157 -15.76 -29.64 -7.92
CA PRO A 157 -16.32 -29.77 -9.27
C PRO A 157 -17.47 -28.80 -9.57
N GLU A 158 -18.17 -28.32 -8.55
CA GLU A 158 -19.23 -27.32 -8.67
C GLU A 158 -18.74 -25.98 -9.24
N LEU A 159 -17.42 -25.71 -9.14
CA LEU A 159 -16.79 -24.51 -9.72
C LEU A 159 -16.59 -24.62 -11.24
N ALA A 160 -16.80 -25.80 -11.86
CA ALA A 160 -16.64 -25.96 -13.30
C ALA A 160 -17.55 -25.03 -14.12
N GLN A 161 -18.71 -24.66 -13.58
CA GLN A 161 -19.59 -23.65 -14.19
C GLN A 161 -18.92 -22.29 -14.41
N TYR A 162 -17.87 -21.99 -13.66
CA TYR A 162 -17.08 -20.75 -13.73
C TYR A 162 -15.72 -20.96 -14.38
N SER A 163 -15.49 -22.07 -15.08
CA SER A 163 -14.25 -22.30 -15.82
C SER A 163 -14.00 -21.21 -16.87
N GLU A 164 -12.78 -21.15 -17.37
CA GLU A 164 -12.40 -20.21 -18.44
C GLU A 164 -13.28 -20.41 -19.69
N GLU A 165 -13.56 -21.66 -20.02
CA GLU A 165 -14.41 -22.04 -21.15
C GLU A 165 -15.85 -21.53 -20.99
N ASN A 166 -16.35 -21.45 -19.76
CA ASN A 166 -17.67 -20.92 -19.42
C ASN A 166 -17.67 -19.41 -19.15
N GLY A 167 -16.52 -18.73 -19.37
CA GLY A 167 -16.39 -17.26 -19.27
C GLY A 167 -16.15 -16.71 -17.88
N GLY A 168 -15.94 -17.56 -16.88
CA GLY A 168 -15.66 -17.17 -15.50
C GLY A 168 -16.89 -16.72 -14.72
N MET A 169 -16.71 -16.52 -13.42
CA MET A 169 -17.71 -15.92 -12.53
C MET A 169 -17.80 -14.41 -12.79
N PRO A 170 -18.99 -13.87 -13.08
CA PRO A 170 -19.15 -12.43 -13.31
C PRO A 170 -18.83 -11.60 -12.06
N PRO A 171 -18.61 -10.28 -12.21
CA PRO A 171 -18.52 -9.36 -11.08
C PRO A 171 -19.73 -9.45 -10.15
N GLY A 172 -19.53 -9.34 -8.87
CA GLY A 172 -20.61 -9.39 -7.88
C GLY A 172 -20.11 -9.48 -6.46
N LEU A 173 -21.04 -9.38 -5.51
CA LEU A 173 -20.72 -9.42 -4.08
C LEU A 173 -20.19 -10.80 -3.63
N ASP A 174 -20.61 -11.88 -4.32
CA ASP A 174 -20.18 -13.25 -4.03
C ASP A 174 -18.91 -13.64 -4.78
N ASN A 175 -18.40 -12.76 -5.67
CA ASN A 175 -17.17 -13.03 -6.41
C ASN A 175 -15.96 -13.02 -5.46
N PRO A 176 -15.14 -14.10 -5.44
CA PRO A 176 -14.01 -14.23 -4.53
C PRO A 176 -12.95 -13.11 -4.62
N LEU A 177 -12.86 -12.42 -5.78
CA LEU A 177 -11.93 -11.30 -5.97
C LEU A 177 -12.48 -9.97 -5.46
N GLY A 178 -13.74 -9.92 -5.04
CA GLY A 178 -14.38 -8.73 -4.50
C GLY A 178 -14.37 -7.53 -5.44
N ALA A 179 -14.35 -6.33 -4.85
CA ALA A 179 -14.53 -5.06 -5.57
C ALA A 179 -13.34 -4.67 -6.45
N ARG A 180 -12.13 -5.11 -6.15
CA ARG A 180 -10.87 -4.73 -6.83
C ARG A 180 -9.88 -5.88 -6.86
N ALA A 181 -9.04 -5.90 -7.89
CA ALA A 181 -7.83 -6.74 -7.94
C ALA A 181 -6.64 -5.95 -8.50
N LEU A 182 -5.47 -6.13 -7.89
CA LEU A 182 -4.17 -5.66 -8.35
C LEU A 182 -3.35 -6.89 -8.74
N TYR A 183 -2.83 -6.89 -9.95
CA TYR A 183 -2.19 -8.05 -10.58
C TYR A 183 -0.68 -7.92 -10.47
N ILE A 184 -0.02 -8.95 -9.95
CA ILE A 184 1.41 -8.96 -9.63
C ILE A 184 2.16 -9.68 -10.75
N PHE A 185 3.17 -9.01 -11.30
CA PHE A 185 4.05 -9.51 -12.35
C PHE A 185 5.50 -9.49 -11.88
N GLN A 186 6.24 -10.53 -12.20
CA GLN A 186 7.67 -10.63 -11.96
C GLN A 186 8.39 -10.92 -13.28
N ASN A 187 9.45 -10.17 -13.59
CA ASN A 187 10.22 -10.31 -14.85
C ASN A 187 9.36 -10.26 -16.12
N GLY A 188 8.22 -9.53 -16.07
CA GLY A 188 7.30 -9.40 -17.20
C GLY A 188 6.26 -10.53 -17.30
N GLU A 189 6.30 -11.52 -16.43
CA GLU A 189 5.37 -12.65 -16.40
C GLU A 189 4.34 -12.47 -15.27
N ASP A 190 3.11 -12.92 -15.52
CA ASP A 190 2.04 -12.94 -14.53
C ASP A 190 2.33 -14.02 -13.48
N THR A 191 2.48 -13.62 -12.24
CA THR A 191 2.74 -14.53 -11.12
C THR A 191 1.51 -15.35 -10.70
N LEU A 192 0.34 -15.04 -11.25
CA LEU A 192 -0.98 -15.53 -10.83
C LEU A 192 -1.37 -15.10 -9.41
N TYR A 193 -0.51 -14.40 -8.69
CA TYR A 193 -0.83 -13.80 -7.39
C TYR A 193 -1.49 -12.43 -7.55
N ARG A 194 -2.41 -12.13 -6.66
CA ARG A 194 -3.23 -10.91 -6.66
C ARG A 194 -3.33 -10.34 -5.25
N LEU A 195 -3.40 -9.01 -5.16
CA LEU A 195 -4.01 -8.35 -4.02
C LEU A 195 -5.46 -8.08 -4.39
N HIS A 196 -6.42 -8.57 -3.63
CA HIS A 196 -7.82 -8.45 -4.04
C HIS A 196 -8.77 -8.30 -2.85
N GLY A 197 -9.96 -7.80 -3.12
CA GLY A 197 -11.03 -7.76 -2.14
C GLY A 197 -11.58 -9.13 -1.81
N SER A 198 -12.36 -9.22 -0.75
CA SER A 198 -13.06 -10.44 -0.40
C SER A 198 -14.36 -10.11 0.35
N PRO A 199 -15.44 -10.83 0.12
CA PRO A 199 -16.62 -10.78 0.98
C PRO A 199 -16.36 -11.44 2.35
N GLU A 200 -15.32 -12.28 2.45
CA GLU A 200 -14.97 -13.05 3.65
C GLU A 200 -14.10 -12.21 4.61
N TRP A 201 -14.68 -11.18 5.24
CA TRP A 201 -13.99 -10.33 6.21
C TRP A 201 -13.35 -11.12 7.36
N ASN A 202 -13.95 -12.26 7.75
CA ASN A 202 -13.45 -13.12 8.81
C ASN A 202 -12.19 -13.92 8.45
N SER A 203 -11.74 -13.84 7.19
CA SER A 203 -10.46 -14.42 6.74
C SER A 203 -9.25 -13.52 7.02
N ILE A 204 -9.47 -12.25 7.39
CA ILE A 204 -8.40 -11.30 7.71
C ILE A 204 -7.68 -11.74 8.99
N GLY A 205 -6.35 -11.65 9.00
CA GLY A 205 -5.50 -12.16 10.08
C GLY A 205 -5.31 -13.67 10.07
N ARG A 206 -5.75 -14.37 9.00
CA ARG A 206 -5.70 -15.84 8.94
C ARG A 206 -5.09 -16.35 7.63
N SER A 207 -4.56 -17.56 7.68
CA SER A 207 -4.06 -18.30 6.50
C SER A 207 -5.11 -19.31 6.04
N VAL A 208 -6.06 -18.89 5.20
CA VAL A 208 -7.24 -19.70 4.81
C VAL A 208 -7.49 -19.75 3.28
N SER A 209 -6.77 -18.96 2.48
CA SER A 209 -7.00 -18.87 1.04
C SER A 209 -6.13 -19.81 0.21
N SER A 210 -6.31 -19.80 -1.12
CA SER A 210 -5.57 -20.65 -2.08
C SER A 210 -4.27 -20.01 -2.59
N GLY A 211 -3.78 -18.91 -1.98
CA GLY A 211 -2.49 -18.32 -2.35
C GLY A 211 -2.49 -16.79 -2.53
N CYS A 212 -3.61 -16.16 -2.83
CA CYS A 212 -3.68 -14.70 -2.98
C CYS A 212 -3.77 -13.95 -1.65
N VAL A 213 -3.48 -12.65 -1.68
CA VAL A 213 -3.62 -11.73 -0.53
C VAL A 213 -5.01 -11.12 -0.56
N ARG A 214 -5.82 -11.44 0.44
CA ARG A 214 -7.18 -10.93 0.61
C ARG A 214 -7.20 -9.70 1.50
N LEU A 215 -7.97 -8.69 1.10
CA LEU A 215 -8.30 -7.52 1.91
C LEU A 215 -9.82 -7.43 2.07
N MET A 216 -10.29 -6.71 3.09
CA MET A 216 -11.68 -6.29 3.11
C MET A 216 -12.00 -5.43 1.88
N ASN A 217 -13.24 -5.47 1.39
CA ASN A 217 -13.61 -4.71 0.19
C ASN A 217 -13.39 -3.20 0.35
N GLN A 218 -13.64 -2.65 1.53
CA GLN A 218 -13.37 -1.25 1.84
C GLN A 218 -11.88 -0.92 1.78
N ASP A 219 -11.03 -1.86 2.20
CA ASP A 219 -9.57 -1.69 2.21
C ASP A 219 -8.96 -1.80 0.82
N ILE A 220 -9.41 -2.78 0.02
CA ILE A 220 -8.88 -2.90 -1.35
C ILE A 220 -9.32 -1.74 -2.25
N ILE A 221 -10.49 -1.14 -1.99
CA ILE A 221 -10.93 0.08 -2.69
C ILE A 221 -9.97 1.23 -2.35
N ASP A 222 -9.68 1.45 -1.07
CA ASP A 222 -8.75 2.48 -0.63
C ASP A 222 -7.32 2.27 -1.17
N LEU A 223 -6.80 1.04 -1.08
CA LEU A 223 -5.48 0.70 -1.64
C LEU A 223 -5.44 0.93 -3.16
N TYR A 224 -6.49 0.49 -3.87
CA TYR A 224 -6.61 0.67 -5.30
C TYR A 224 -6.54 2.15 -5.71
N ASP A 225 -7.19 3.03 -4.98
CA ASP A 225 -7.23 4.46 -5.30
C ASP A 225 -5.90 5.16 -4.98
N ARG A 226 -5.16 4.69 -3.95
CA ARG A 226 -3.84 5.22 -3.59
C ARG A 226 -2.72 4.75 -4.51
N VAL A 227 -2.81 3.53 -5.03
CA VAL A 227 -1.77 2.94 -5.86
C VAL A 227 -1.93 3.41 -7.31
N PRO A 228 -0.89 4.00 -7.96
CA PRO A 228 -0.93 4.30 -9.39
C PRO A 228 -1.01 3.02 -10.22
N GLY A 229 -1.13 3.12 -11.54
CA GLY A 229 -1.28 1.97 -12.43
C GLY A 229 -0.19 0.90 -12.30
N ARG A 230 1.04 1.30 -11.92
CA ARG A 230 2.16 0.41 -11.61
C ARG A 230 2.77 0.80 -10.28
N ALA A 231 3.15 -0.18 -9.47
CA ALA A 231 3.82 0.04 -8.19
C ALA A 231 4.76 -1.12 -7.85
N PRO A 232 5.93 -0.86 -7.23
CA PRO A 232 6.76 -1.91 -6.71
C PRO A 232 6.07 -2.64 -5.56
N ILE A 233 6.27 -3.96 -5.48
CA ILE A 233 5.79 -4.79 -4.38
C ILE A 233 6.91 -5.68 -3.87
N LEU A 234 7.01 -5.80 -2.56
CA LEU A 234 7.87 -6.75 -1.85
C LEU A 234 6.98 -7.67 -1.02
N VAL A 235 7.16 -8.98 -1.20
CA VAL A 235 6.54 -9.98 -0.34
C VAL A 235 7.63 -10.61 0.52
N THR A 236 7.43 -10.62 1.83
CA THR A 236 8.41 -11.09 2.81
C THR A 236 7.73 -11.87 3.93
N SER A 237 8.46 -12.78 4.57
CA SER A 237 8.02 -13.53 5.74
C SER A 237 8.40 -12.87 7.07
N GLY A 238 8.81 -11.59 7.05
CA GLY A 238 9.09 -10.82 8.25
C GLY A 238 9.76 -9.49 7.93
N ILE A 239 9.25 -8.41 8.53
CA ILE A 239 9.84 -7.07 8.48
C ILE A 239 10.74 -6.94 9.71
N GLY A 240 12.00 -6.55 9.49
CA GLY A 240 12.94 -6.29 10.60
C GLY A 240 13.67 -7.51 11.16
N MET A 241 13.69 -8.64 10.47
CA MET A 241 14.51 -9.82 10.78
C MET A 241 15.74 -9.89 9.88
N SER A 242 16.47 -8.79 9.72
CA SER A 242 17.77 -8.75 9.04
C SER A 242 18.88 -8.40 10.02
#